data_af7c2df2108b0d7ce916a8ec1405a83b
#
_entry.id   af7c2df2108b0d7ce916a8ec1405a83b
#
_cell.length_a   1.000
_cell.length_b   1.000
_cell.length_c   1.000
_cell.angle_alpha   90.00
_cell.angle_beta   90.00
_cell.angle_gamma   90.00
#
_symmetry.space_group_name_H-M   'P 1'
#
loop_
_entity.id
_entity.type
_entity.pdbx_description
1 polymer ?
#
loop_
_entity_poly.entity_id
_entity_poly.type
_entity_poly.pdbx_seq_one_letter_code
_entity_poly.pdbx_strand_id
1 'polypeptide(L)'
;MSSNTDGNINGLLLPGERLDDLMRNNYYIIQNPEKFCFGMDAVLLSGFAHIKKGERVLDMGTGTGILPILLEAKTPGGHFTGLELQPESADMARRSVLINNIQERIDIVCGAGRILYI
;
A
#
# COMPACT_ATOMS: atom_id res chain seq x y z
N MET A 1 -8.92 -20.21 1.24
CA MET A 1 -8.18 -19.21 1.78
C MET A 1 -8.89 -18.06 2.43
N SER A 2 -10.09 -17.81 2.07
CA SER A 2 -10.78 -16.66 2.59
C SER A 2 -10.93 -16.70 4.11
N SER A 3 -11.11 -17.88 4.67
CA SER A 3 -11.26 -17.95 6.11
C SER A 3 -10.01 -17.45 6.83
N ASN A 4 -8.85 -17.67 6.23
CA ASN A 4 -7.62 -17.17 6.82
C ASN A 4 -7.55 -15.68 6.80
N THR A 5 -8.01 -15.07 5.73
CA THR A 5 -8.00 -13.64 5.64
C THR A 5 -8.90 -13.04 6.70
N ASP A 6 -10.06 -13.63 6.91
CA ASP A 6 -10.96 -13.10 7.92
C ASP A 6 -10.35 -13.15 9.30
N GLY A 7 -9.74 -14.26 9.65
CA GLY A 7 -9.19 -14.41 10.98
C GLY A 7 -7.96 -13.58 11.21
N ASN A 8 -7.13 -13.44 10.18
CA ASN A 8 -5.84 -12.78 10.34
C ASN A 8 -5.90 -11.28 10.30
N ILE A 9 -6.97 -10.72 9.81
CA ILE A 9 -7.03 -9.29 9.67
C ILE A 9 -7.31 -8.61 10.99
N ASN A 10 -7.87 -9.34 11.96
CA ASN A 10 -8.02 -8.82 13.31
C ASN A 10 -8.73 -7.47 13.35
N GLY A 11 -9.80 -7.35 12.58
CA GLY A 11 -10.54 -6.10 12.54
C GLY A 11 -9.94 -5.03 11.65
N LEU A 12 -8.90 -5.34 10.90
CA LEU A 12 -8.32 -4.37 9.99
C LEU A 12 -9.16 -4.15 8.74
N LEU A 13 -10.05 -5.08 8.43
CA LEU A 13 -10.94 -4.94 7.28
C LEU A 13 -12.27 -4.37 7.74
N LEU A 14 -12.68 -3.26 7.17
CA LEU A 14 -13.92 -2.59 7.54
C LEU A 14 -15.07 -3.02 6.62
N PRO A 15 -16.32 -2.77 7.04
CA PRO A 15 -17.47 -3.12 6.20
C PRO A 15 -17.38 -2.48 4.82
N GLY A 16 -17.73 -3.24 3.80
CA GLY A 16 -17.68 -2.77 2.42
C GLY A 16 -16.33 -2.91 1.77
N GLU A 17 -15.32 -3.23 2.54
CA GLU A 17 -13.97 -3.44 2.00
C GLU A 17 -13.74 -4.89 1.66
N ARG A 18 -12.82 -5.12 0.74
CA ARG A 18 -12.39 -6.48 0.43
C ARG A 18 -10.87 -6.55 0.42
N LEU A 19 -10.38 -7.75 0.58
CA LEU A 19 -8.94 -8.00 0.59
C LEU A 19 -8.57 -8.69 -0.71
N ASP A 20 -7.73 -8.05 -1.50
CA ASP A 20 -7.32 -8.57 -2.80
C ASP A 20 -5.89 -9.09 -2.73
N ASP A 21 -5.67 -10.26 -3.32
CA ASP A 21 -4.37 -10.88 -3.39
C ASP A 21 -3.56 -10.22 -4.51
N LEU A 22 -2.37 -9.73 -4.18
CA LEU A 22 -1.50 -9.10 -5.16
C LEU A 22 -0.70 -10.11 -5.98
N MET A 23 -0.81 -11.40 -5.64
CA MET A 23 -0.12 -12.48 -6.35
C MET A 23 1.38 -12.30 -6.32
N ARG A 24 1.90 -11.67 -5.26
CA ARG A 24 3.32 -11.39 -5.10
C ARG A 24 3.66 -11.42 -3.63
N ASN A 25 4.62 -12.23 -3.21
CA ASN A 25 5.09 -12.32 -1.82
C ASN A 25 3.99 -12.62 -0.81
N ASN A 26 2.86 -13.14 -1.25
CA ASN A 26 1.68 -13.33 -0.40
C ASN A 26 1.17 -12.01 0.18
N TYR A 27 1.37 -10.93 -0.56
CA TYR A 27 0.87 -9.62 -0.13
C TYR A 27 -0.57 -9.41 -0.58
N TYR A 28 -1.28 -8.64 0.22
CA TYR A 28 -2.67 -8.31 -0.02
C TYR A 28 -2.87 -6.81 0.07
N ILE A 29 -3.93 -6.33 -0.54
CA ILE A 29 -4.30 -4.92 -0.45
C ILE A 29 -5.79 -4.81 -0.12
N ILE A 30 -6.10 -3.85 0.74
CA ILE A 30 -7.49 -3.54 1.08
C ILE A 30 -8.04 -2.59 0.03
N GLN A 31 -9.21 -2.91 -0.50
CA GLN A 31 -9.89 -2.08 -1.47
C GLN A 31 -11.35 -1.88 -1.08
N ASN A 32 -11.90 -0.76 -1.52
CA ASN A 32 -13.33 -0.51 -1.37
C ASN A 32 -13.90 -0.32 -2.78
N PRO A 33 -14.61 -1.33 -3.32
CA PRO A 33 -15.09 -1.27 -4.71
C PRO A 33 -16.00 -0.09 -5.00
N GLU A 34 -16.67 0.44 -3.99
CA GLU A 34 -17.59 1.54 -4.19
C GLU A 34 -16.92 2.89 -4.14
N LYS A 35 -15.72 2.97 -3.57
CA LYS A 35 -15.03 4.24 -3.40
C LYS A 35 -13.81 4.35 -4.29
N PHE A 36 -12.94 3.36 -4.21
CA PHE A 36 -11.67 3.46 -4.91
C PHE A 36 -11.01 2.10 -5.02
N CYS A 37 -10.56 1.78 -6.23
CA CYS A 37 -9.72 0.60 -6.48
C CYS A 37 -8.52 1.03 -7.30
N PHE A 38 -7.39 0.34 -7.10
CA PHE A 38 -6.21 0.64 -7.90
C PHE A 38 -6.44 0.23 -9.35
N GLY A 39 -5.78 0.96 -10.25
CA GLY A 39 -5.83 0.61 -11.66
C GLY A 39 -4.61 -0.17 -12.08
N MET A 40 -4.62 -0.60 -13.34
CA MET A 40 -3.50 -1.32 -13.90
C MET A 40 -2.23 -0.47 -13.96
N ASP A 41 -2.38 0.86 -13.95
CA ASP A 41 -1.25 1.78 -14.05
C ASP A 41 -0.22 1.55 -12.96
N ALA A 42 -0.68 1.38 -11.72
CA ALA A 42 0.24 1.19 -10.60
C ALA A 42 1.01 -0.12 -10.74
N VAL A 43 0.33 -1.17 -11.22
CA VAL A 43 0.96 -2.46 -11.43
C VAL A 43 2.03 -2.35 -12.51
N LEU A 44 1.71 -1.71 -13.62
CA LEU A 44 2.67 -1.52 -14.71
C LEU A 44 3.85 -0.67 -14.27
N LEU A 45 3.58 0.44 -13.57
CA LEU A 45 4.64 1.31 -13.10
C LEU A 45 5.59 0.56 -12.17
N SER A 46 5.06 -0.26 -11.29
CA SER A 46 5.90 -1.03 -10.38
C SER A 46 6.82 -1.98 -11.11
N GLY A 47 6.41 -2.44 -12.29
CA GLY A 47 7.23 -3.34 -13.09
C GLY A 47 8.34 -2.63 -13.85
N PHE A 48 8.18 -1.33 -14.09
CA PHE A 48 9.19 -0.55 -14.83
C PHE A 48 10.14 0.22 -13.93
N ALA A 49 9.82 0.37 -12.68
CA ALA A 49 10.62 1.19 -11.78
C ALA A 49 11.97 0.53 -11.51
N HIS A 50 13.02 1.33 -11.56
CA HIS A 50 14.37 0.87 -11.24
C HIS A 50 14.79 1.48 -9.92
N ILE A 51 14.73 0.69 -8.87
CA ILE A 51 15.06 1.13 -7.52
C ILE A 51 16.22 0.29 -7.03
N LYS A 52 17.29 0.97 -6.65
CA LYS A 52 18.50 0.31 -6.22
C LYS A 52 18.44 -0.04 -4.74
N LYS A 53 19.30 -0.95 -4.33
CA LYS A 53 19.35 -1.39 -2.96
C LYS A 53 19.54 -0.21 -2.02
N GLY A 54 18.69 -0.15 -1.00
CA GLY A 54 18.78 0.86 0.03
C GLY A 54 18.23 2.23 -0.32
N GLU A 55 17.76 2.43 -1.54
CA GLU A 55 17.21 3.72 -1.92
C GLU A 55 15.88 3.99 -1.22
N ARG A 56 15.59 5.26 -1.03
CA ARG A 56 14.35 5.72 -0.43
C ARG A 56 13.43 6.22 -1.53
N VAL A 57 12.17 5.83 -1.44
CA VAL A 57 11.18 6.11 -2.49
C VAL A 57 10.00 6.86 -1.89
N LEU A 58 9.56 7.89 -2.59
CA LEU A 58 8.35 8.63 -2.22
C LEU A 58 7.33 8.48 -3.33
N ASP A 59 6.13 8.04 -2.97
CA ASP A 59 5.00 7.96 -3.88
C ASP A 59 3.98 9.03 -3.49
N MET A 60 3.86 10.06 -4.31
CA MET A 60 2.93 11.14 -4.05
C MET A 60 1.57 10.79 -4.63
N GLY A 61 0.53 10.86 -3.78
CA GLY A 61 -0.80 10.43 -4.19
C GLY A 61 -0.93 8.93 -4.17
N THR A 62 -0.46 8.31 -3.10
CA THR A 62 -0.33 6.85 -3.04
C THR A 62 -1.66 6.10 -3.01
N GLY A 63 -2.77 6.80 -2.76
CA GLY A 63 -4.08 6.18 -2.71
C GLY A 63 -4.16 5.13 -1.62
N THR A 64 -4.53 3.92 -2.00
CA THR A 64 -4.63 2.81 -1.05
C THR A 64 -3.30 2.08 -0.83
N GLY A 65 -2.20 2.63 -1.33
CA GLY A 65 -0.88 2.12 -1.04
C GLY A 65 -0.38 1.04 -1.96
N ILE A 66 -1.03 0.85 -3.10
CA ILE A 66 -0.68 -0.24 -4.01
C ILE A 66 0.76 -0.13 -4.52
N LEU A 67 1.20 1.07 -4.90
CA LEU A 67 2.51 1.21 -5.51
C LEU A 67 3.65 0.96 -4.51
N PRO A 68 3.69 1.58 -3.33
CA PRO A 68 4.76 1.27 -2.38
C PRO A 68 4.78 -0.20 -1.97
N ILE A 69 3.62 -0.82 -1.82
CA ILE A 69 3.56 -2.23 -1.45
C ILE A 69 4.15 -3.10 -2.56
N LEU A 70 3.79 -2.84 -3.81
CA LEU A 70 4.36 -3.58 -4.94
C LEU A 70 5.86 -3.32 -5.10
N LEU A 71 6.29 -2.07 -4.92
CA LEU A 71 7.71 -1.75 -5.04
C LEU A 71 8.53 -2.42 -3.95
N GLU A 72 7.99 -2.48 -2.73
CA GLU A 72 8.67 -3.19 -1.67
C GLU A 72 8.83 -4.67 -2.02
N ALA A 73 7.81 -5.26 -2.63
CA ALA A 73 7.86 -6.66 -3.02
C ALA A 73 8.80 -6.93 -4.19
N LYS A 74 8.92 -5.98 -5.12
CA LYS A 74 9.59 -6.22 -6.40
C LYS A 74 11.00 -5.66 -6.49
N THR A 75 11.41 -4.79 -5.55
CA THR A 75 12.69 -4.10 -5.66
C THR A 75 13.48 -4.20 -4.37
N PRO A 76 14.80 -3.94 -4.42
CA PRO A 76 15.63 -3.95 -3.22
C PRO A 76 15.70 -2.61 -2.51
N GLY A 77 14.75 -1.72 -2.76
CA GLY A 77 14.72 -0.43 -2.09
C GLY A 77 14.67 -0.56 -0.58
N GLY A 78 15.19 0.45 0.11
CA GLY A 78 15.33 0.38 1.55
C GLY A 78 14.12 0.85 2.32
N HIS A 79 13.47 1.89 1.84
CA HIS A 79 12.31 2.45 2.53
C HIS A 79 11.38 3.14 1.53
N PHE A 80 10.08 2.99 1.77
CA PHE A 80 9.07 3.53 0.87
C PHE A 80 8.10 4.38 1.66
N THR A 81 7.80 5.56 1.16
CA THR A 81 6.83 6.45 1.79
C THR A 81 5.71 6.76 0.80
N GLY A 82 4.48 6.53 1.22
CA GLY A 82 3.31 6.92 0.45
C GLY A 82 2.66 8.14 1.06
N LEU A 83 2.43 9.16 0.26
CA LEU A 83 1.78 10.39 0.70
C LEU A 83 0.39 10.44 0.11
N GLU A 84 -0.60 10.65 0.95
CA GLU A 84 -1.99 10.68 0.51
C GLU A 84 -2.78 11.77 1.23
N LEU A 85 -3.54 12.55 0.48
CA LEU A 85 -4.34 13.63 1.05
C LEU A 85 -5.66 13.14 1.65
N GLN A 86 -6.24 12.11 1.06
CA GLN A 86 -7.55 11.61 1.47
C GLN A 86 -7.39 10.72 2.71
N PRO A 87 -7.96 11.12 3.85
CA PRO A 87 -7.78 10.32 5.06
C PRO A 87 -8.28 8.89 4.95
N GLU A 88 -9.36 8.65 4.23
CA GLU A 88 -9.89 7.30 4.07
C GLU A 88 -8.93 6.41 3.30
N SER A 89 -8.38 6.94 2.22
CA SER A 89 -7.41 6.19 1.41
C SER A 89 -6.13 5.94 2.18
N ALA A 90 -5.64 6.95 2.89
CA ALA A 90 -4.44 6.80 3.72
C ALA A 90 -4.64 5.74 4.80
N ASP A 91 -5.83 5.70 5.38
CA ASP A 91 -6.14 4.69 6.40
C ASP A 91 -6.15 3.29 5.80
N MET A 92 -6.75 3.11 4.63
CA MET A 92 -6.71 1.81 3.94
C MET A 92 -5.28 1.41 3.64
N ALA A 93 -4.46 2.37 3.20
CA ALA A 93 -3.06 2.09 2.89
C ALA A 93 -2.31 1.62 4.14
N ARG A 94 -2.52 2.28 5.27
CA ARG A 94 -1.87 1.88 6.52
C ARG A 94 -2.28 0.49 6.95
N ARG A 95 -3.57 0.19 6.83
CA ARG A 95 -4.05 -1.13 7.21
C ARG A 95 -3.51 -2.21 6.28
N SER A 96 -3.37 -1.90 5.00
CA SER A 96 -2.76 -2.85 4.05
C SER A 96 -1.31 -3.11 4.40
N VAL A 97 -0.56 -2.07 4.77
CA VAL A 97 0.82 -2.24 5.22
C VAL A 97 0.88 -3.15 6.43
N LEU A 98 -0.02 -2.95 7.39
CA LEU A 98 -0.06 -3.79 8.59
C LEU A 98 -0.41 -5.24 8.29
N ILE A 99 -1.38 -5.46 7.40
CA ILE A 99 -1.78 -6.81 7.01
C ILE A 99 -0.60 -7.58 6.42
N ASN A 100 0.23 -6.89 5.65
CA ASN A 100 1.39 -7.51 5.02
C ASN A 100 2.61 -7.54 5.93
N ASN A 101 2.51 -6.95 7.12
CA ASN A 101 3.57 -6.97 8.10
C ASN A 101 4.86 -6.32 7.59
N ILE A 102 4.72 -5.22 6.88
CA ILE A 102 5.85 -4.49 6.29
C ILE A 102 5.92 -3.04 6.77
N GLN A 103 5.36 -2.77 7.95
CA GLN A 103 5.31 -1.42 8.48
C GLN A 103 6.66 -0.84 8.83
N GLU A 104 7.70 -1.66 8.91
CA GLU A 104 9.04 -1.15 9.15
C GLU A 104 9.68 -0.60 7.90
N ARG A 105 9.16 -0.94 6.74
CA ARG A 105 9.73 -0.51 5.47
C ARG A 105 8.86 0.45 4.70
N ILE A 106 7.61 0.61 5.11
CA ILE A 106 6.67 1.49 4.41
C ILE A 106 5.98 2.40 5.42
N ASP A 107 6.06 3.70 5.17
CA ASP A 107 5.30 4.70 5.92
C ASP A 107 4.22 5.28 5.03
N ILE A 108 3.04 5.43 5.59
CA ILE A 108 1.95 6.13 4.92
C ILE A 108 1.71 7.43 5.67
N VAL A 109 1.81 8.53 4.97
CA VAL A 109 1.65 9.85 5.54
C VAL A 109 0.41 10.50 4.94
N CYS A 110 -0.51 10.92 5.81
CA CYS A 110 -1.68 11.67 5.38
C CYS A 110 -1.33 13.16 5.49
N GLY A 111 -1.16 13.81 4.35
CA GLY A 111 -0.74 15.21 4.31
C GLY A 111 -1.78 16.06 3.64
N ALA A 112 -2.04 17.23 4.25
CA ALA A 112 -3.05 18.15 3.76
C ALA A 112 -2.38 19.39 3.19
N GLY A 113 -1.68 19.25 2.08
CA GLY A 113 -1.09 20.39 1.40
C GLY A 113 0.14 20.95 2.07
N ARG A 114 0.77 20.22 2.95
CA ARG A 114 2.01 20.64 3.58
C ARG A 114 3.21 20.07 2.86
N ILE A 115 4.31 20.77 2.92
CA ILE A 115 5.58 20.25 2.46
C ILE A 115 6.13 19.37 3.58
N LEU A 116 6.44 18.14 3.23
CA LEU A 116 6.97 17.18 4.18
C LEU A 116 8.43 16.93 3.88
N TYR A 117 9.23 16.90 4.93
CA TYR A 117 10.64 16.53 4.81
C TYR A 117 10.77 15.09 5.23
N ILE A 118 11.07 14.25 4.26
CA ILE A 118 11.01 12.81 4.45
C ILE A 118 12.40 12.21 4.46
#